data_bc09b4b02a3b7e857bbee3552efb5d3f
#
_entry.id   bc09b4b02a3b7e857bbee3552efb5d3f
#
_cell.length_a   1.000
_cell.length_b   1.000
_cell.length_c   1.000
_cell.angle_alpha   90.00
_cell.angle_beta   90.00
_cell.angle_gamma   90.00
#
_symmetry.space_group_name_H-M   'P 1'
#
loop_
_entity.id
_entity.type
_entity.pdbx_description
1 polymer ?
#
loop_
_entity_poly.entity_id
_entity_poly.type
_entity_poly.pdbx_seq_one_letter_code
_entity_poly.pdbx_strand_id
1 'polypeptide(L)'
;EYDAVDIARSLLPSKEKGDNLFALEVKGDSMIDAMINDGDIVVMRPASEARNGEMVAVWLARDNEATLKYFFKEKERYRLQPANPTMKPIFIKRSEPLEIKGKVVMVIRKMERPLAA
;
A
#
# COMPACT_ATOMS: atom_id res chain seq x y z
N GLU A 1 -1.16 18.41 16.95
CA GLU A 1 -0.62 17.86 15.70
C GLU A 1 -1.42 16.64 15.26
N TYR A 2 -1.76 16.60 13.97
CA TYR A 2 -2.53 15.50 13.42
C TYR A 2 -1.61 14.49 12.75
N ASP A 3 -1.84 13.20 12.98
CA ASP A 3 -1.17 12.17 12.21
C ASP A 3 -1.96 11.86 10.93
N ALA A 4 -1.39 11.01 10.07
CA ALA A 4 -1.98 10.69 8.77
C ALA A 4 -3.35 10.03 8.91
N VAL A 5 -3.54 9.18 9.92
CA VAL A 5 -4.81 8.50 10.14
C VAL A 5 -5.90 9.49 10.51
N ASP A 6 -5.58 10.46 11.37
CA ASP A 6 -6.55 11.50 11.77
C ASP A 6 -6.97 12.35 10.58
N ILE A 7 -6.02 12.71 9.71
CA ILE A 7 -6.31 13.46 8.49
C ILE A 7 -7.25 12.65 7.59
N ALA A 8 -6.93 11.38 7.39
CA ALA A 8 -7.74 10.51 6.54
C ALA A 8 -9.16 10.38 7.09
N ARG A 9 -9.32 10.20 8.41
CA ARG A 9 -10.65 10.07 9.02
C ARG A 9 -11.51 11.30 8.78
N SER A 10 -10.91 12.49 8.79
CA SER A 10 -11.64 13.73 8.59
C SER A 10 -12.15 13.90 7.16
N LEU A 11 -11.54 13.20 6.19
CA LEU A 11 -11.85 13.33 4.78
C LEU A 11 -12.65 12.17 4.19
N LEU A 12 -12.71 11.03 4.90
CA LEU A 12 -13.40 9.85 4.41
C LEU A 12 -14.91 9.91 4.67
N PRO A 13 -15.71 9.23 3.84
CA PRO A 13 -17.14 9.10 4.10
C PRO A 13 -17.42 8.46 5.46
N SER A 14 -18.56 8.79 6.08
CA SER A 14 -18.92 8.32 7.41
C SER A 14 -18.86 6.79 7.53
N LYS A 15 -19.24 6.08 6.49
CA LYS A 15 -19.22 4.61 6.50
C LYS A 15 -17.84 4.01 6.64
N GLU A 16 -16.80 4.77 6.32
CA GLU A 16 -15.42 4.30 6.40
C GLU A 16 -14.71 4.78 7.68
N LYS A 17 -15.29 5.71 8.39
CA LYS A 17 -14.66 6.30 9.60
C LYS A 17 -14.55 5.32 10.77
N GLY A 18 -15.38 4.28 10.76
CA GLY A 18 -15.36 3.26 11.81
C GLY A 18 -14.29 2.18 11.62
N ASP A 19 -13.64 2.15 10.46
CA ASP A 19 -12.60 1.16 10.18
C ASP A 19 -11.34 1.45 11.00
N ASN A 20 -10.62 0.40 11.35
CA ASN A 20 -9.35 0.52 12.07
C ASN A 20 -8.24 0.88 11.07
N LEU A 21 -8.26 2.12 10.61
CA LEU A 21 -7.28 2.60 9.66
C LEU A 21 -5.87 2.53 10.25
N PHE A 22 -4.91 2.26 9.39
CA PHE A 22 -3.49 2.33 9.75
C PHE A 22 -2.71 2.97 8.60
N ALA A 23 -1.50 3.39 8.89
CA ALA A 23 -0.67 4.08 7.91
C ALA A 23 0.71 3.47 7.82
N LEU A 24 1.27 3.48 6.63
CA LEU A 24 2.63 3.03 6.36
C LEU A 24 3.35 4.11 5.57
N GLU A 25 4.63 4.28 5.85
CA GLU A 25 5.48 5.15 5.04
C GLU A 25 6.06 4.34 3.88
N VAL A 26 5.97 4.89 2.68
CA VAL A 26 6.49 4.25 1.47
C VAL A 26 8.01 4.37 1.42
N LYS A 27 8.68 3.26 1.17
CA LYS A 27 10.12 3.20 0.96
C LYS A 27 10.39 2.77 -0.47
N GLY A 28 11.16 3.56 -1.19
CA GLY A 28 11.53 3.27 -2.56
C GLY A 28 10.48 3.72 -3.58
N ASP A 29 10.66 3.30 -4.82
CA ASP A 29 9.91 3.80 -5.96
C ASP A 29 9.14 2.72 -6.73
N SER A 30 8.84 1.60 -6.08
CA SER A 30 8.15 0.49 -6.76
C SER A 30 6.75 0.83 -7.26
N MET A 31 6.15 1.91 -6.75
CA MET A 31 4.80 2.33 -7.13
C MET A 31 4.77 3.73 -7.75
N ILE A 32 5.88 4.14 -8.37
CA ILE A 32 6.03 5.49 -8.91
C ILE A 32 5.03 5.81 -10.02
N ASP A 33 4.72 4.84 -10.87
CA ASP A 33 3.75 5.04 -11.97
C ASP A 33 2.30 5.11 -11.46
N ALA A 34 2.07 4.75 -10.20
CA ALA A 34 0.79 4.98 -9.53
C ALA A 34 0.78 6.32 -8.78
N MET A 35 1.80 7.17 -9.01
CA MET A 35 1.98 8.46 -8.36
C MET A 35 2.17 8.35 -6.85
N ILE A 36 2.77 7.26 -6.41
CA ILE A 36 3.13 7.04 -5.01
C ILE A 36 4.65 7.06 -4.92
N ASN A 37 5.18 8.00 -4.19
CA ASN A 37 6.61 8.27 -4.11
C ASN A 37 7.20 7.81 -2.78
N ASP A 38 8.52 7.61 -2.79
CA ASP A 38 9.26 7.41 -1.55
C ASP A 38 8.94 8.52 -0.54
N GLY A 39 8.67 8.14 0.70
CA GLY A 39 8.32 9.08 1.76
C GLY A 39 6.84 9.40 1.87
N ASP A 40 6.03 9.01 0.91
CA ASP A 40 4.58 9.19 1.02
C ASP A 40 4.03 8.34 2.16
N ILE A 41 2.91 8.78 2.72
CA ILE A 41 2.17 8.00 3.71
C ILE A 41 0.95 7.41 3.03
N VAL A 42 0.82 6.09 3.09
CA VAL A 42 -0.39 5.43 2.60
C VAL A 42 -1.26 5.05 3.78
N VAL A 43 -2.50 5.51 3.75
CA VAL A 43 -3.49 5.17 4.77
C VAL A 43 -4.32 4.01 4.24
N MET A 44 -4.53 3.02 5.07
CA MET A 44 -5.08 1.74 4.67
C MET A 44 -6.25 1.33 5.54
N ARG A 45 -7.18 0.67 4.91
CA ARG A 45 -8.25 -0.05 5.59
C ARG A 45 -7.83 -1.51 5.72
N PRO A 46 -7.92 -2.11 6.92
CA PRO A 46 -7.59 -3.52 7.09
C PRO A 46 -8.40 -4.40 6.15
N ALA A 47 -7.75 -5.38 5.55
CA ALA A 47 -8.38 -6.36 4.69
C ALA A 47 -7.51 -7.60 4.64
N SER A 48 -8.13 -8.77 4.60
CA SER A 48 -7.43 -10.06 4.49
C SER A 48 -7.56 -10.68 3.11
N GLU A 49 -8.37 -10.08 2.24
CA GLU A 49 -8.60 -10.54 0.88
C GLU A 49 -8.57 -9.36 -0.08
N ALA A 50 -8.29 -9.63 -1.34
CA ALA A 50 -8.27 -8.62 -2.37
C ALA A 50 -8.68 -9.21 -3.71
N ARG A 51 -9.17 -8.32 -4.58
CA ARG A 51 -9.48 -8.66 -5.97
C ARG A 51 -8.26 -8.37 -6.83
N ASN A 52 -8.19 -9.06 -7.96
CA ASN A 52 -7.12 -8.82 -8.93
C ASN A 52 -7.09 -7.34 -9.34
N GLY A 53 -5.89 -6.78 -9.30
CA GLY A 53 -5.66 -5.38 -9.68
C GLY A 53 -5.81 -4.38 -8.56
N GLU A 54 -6.21 -4.80 -7.37
CA GLU A 54 -6.27 -3.87 -6.24
C GLU A 54 -4.88 -3.63 -5.65
N MET A 55 -4.66 -2.40 -5.17
CA MET A 55 -3.42 -2.03 -4.49
C MET A 55 -3.54 -2.37 -3.02
N VAL A 56 -2.61 -3.19 -2.55
CA VAL A 56 -2.65 -3.73 -1.19
C VAL A 56 -1.29 -3.65 -0.51
N ALA A 57 -1.33 -3.64 0.82
CA ALA A 57 -0.15 -3.92 1.62
C ALA A 57 -0.15 -5.43 1.91
N VAL A 58 0.97 -6.06 1.65
CA VAL A 58 1.16 -7.49 1.82
C VAL A 58 2.35 -7.72 2.74
N TRP A 59 2.18 -8.62 3.72
CA TRP A 59 3.30 -9.08 4.54
C TRP A 59 3.95 -10.27 3.85
N LEU A 60 5.24 -10.14 3.59
CA LEU A 60 6.05 -11.21 2.99
C LEU A 60 6.87 -11.87 4.10
N ALA A 61 6.44 -13.04 4.54
CA ALA A 61 7.11 -13.74 5.63
C ALA A 61 8.57 -14.06 5.30
N ARG A 62 8.84 -14.44 4.04
CA ARG A 62 10.21 -14.78 3.61
C ARG A 62 11.18 -13.60 3.72
N ASP A 63 10.69 -12.37 3.53
CA ASP A 63 11.50 -11.16 3.57
C ASP A 63 11.33 -10.38 4.88
N ASN A 64 10.44 -10.84 5.74
CA ASN A 64 10.09 -10.20 7.01
C ASN A 64 9.79 -8.71 6.83
N GLU A 65 8.97 -8.38 5.81
CA GLU A 65 8.62 -6.99 5.53
C GLU A 65 7.24 -6.88 4.90
N ALA A 66 6.66 -5.68 5.00
CA ALA A 66 5.45 -5.32 4.29
C ALA A 66 5.84 -4.62 2.98
N THR A 67 5.07 -4.87 1.92
CA THR A 67 5.27 -4.20 0.65
C THR A 67 3.92 -3.75 0.09
N LEU A 68 3.93 -2.66 -0.67
CA LEU A 68 2.76 -2.13 -1.35
C LEU A 68 2.85 -2.48 -2.82
N LYS A 69 1.87 -3.20 -3.35
CA LYS A 69 1.88 -3.66 -4.73
C LYS A 69 0.44 -3.83 -5.23
N TYR A 70 0.28 -3.94 -6.54
CA TYR A 70 -0.95 -4.47 -7.10
C TYR A 70 -0.98 -5.98 -6.93
N PHE A 71 -2.11 -6.50 -6.49
CA PHE A 71 -2.29 -7.91 -6.20
C PHE A 71 -2.98 -8.63 -7.35
N PHE A 72 -2.45 -9.80 -7.73
CA PHE A 72 -3.09 -10.69 -8.69
C PHE A 72 -2.98 -12.13 -8.21
N LYS A 73 -4.11 -12.81 -8.18
CA LYS A 73 -4.18 -14.23 -7.86
C LYS A 73 -4.24 -14.99 -9.17
N GLU A 74 -3.16 -15.70 -9.48
CA GLU A 74 -3.02 -16.50 -10.67
C GLU A 74 -3.19 -17.98 -10.32
N LYS A 75 -3.24 -18.85 -11.33
CA LYS A 75 -3.55 -20.27 -11.12
C LYS A 75 -2.60 -20.95 -10.14
N GLU A 76 -1.30 -20.79 -10.35
CA GLU A 76 -0.28 -21.49 -9.57
C GLU A 76 0.44 -20.60 -8.56
N ARG A 77 0.15 -19.30 -8.58
CA ARG A 77 0.93 -18.33 -7.81
C ARG A 77 0.16 -17.06 -7.57
N TYR A 78 0.65 -16.26 -6.65
CA TYR A 78 0.27 -14.85 -6.54
C TYR A 78 1.31 -14.02 -7.26
N ARG A 79 0.87 -12.95 -7.91
CA ARG A 79 1.77 -11.98 -8.51
C ARG A 79 1.55 -10.64 -7.82
N LEU A 80 2.63 -10.08 -7.30
CA LEU A 80 2.65 -8.76 -6.69
C LEU A 80 3.34 -7.84 -7.69
N GLN A 81 2.55 -6.99 -8.33
CA GLN A 81 2.99 -6.22 -9.47
C GLN A 81 3.36 -4.80 -9.04
N PRO A 82 4.61 -4.36 -9.26
CA PRO A 82 4.98 -2.97 -9.05
C PRO A 82 4.39 -2.07 -10.13
N ALA A 83 4.20 -0.81 -9.81
CA ALA A 83 3.87 0.23 -10.79
C ALA A 83 5.16 0.96 -11.17
N ASN A 84 6.10 0.20 -11.72
CA ASN A 84 7.41 0.69 -12.15
C ASN A 84 7.96 -0.26 -13.20
N PRO A 85 8.11 0.18 -14.46
CA PRO A 85 8.51 -0.72 -15.55
C PRO A 85 9.95 -1.23 -15.42
N THR A 86 10.77 -0.60 -14.56
CA THR A 86 12.14 -1.07 -14.33
C THR A 86 12.23 -2.15 -13.26
N MET A 87 11.12 -2.47 -12.59
CA MET A 87 11.09 -3.44 -11.49
C MET A 87 10.26 -4.66 -11.88
N LYS A 88 10.74 -5.81 -11.46
CA LYS A 88 10.07 -7.08 -11.77
C LYS A 88 8.98 -7.40 -10.76
N PRO A 89 7.92 -8.10 -11.18
CA PRO A 89 6.92 -8.60 -10.23
C PRO A 89 7.55 -9.58 -9.25
N ILE A 90 6.93 -9.66 -8.07
CA ILE A 90 7.28 -10.66 -7.06
C ILE A 90 6.27 -11.80 -7.20
N PHE A 91 6.76 -13.03 -7.33
CA PHE A 91 5.91 -14.20 -7.43
C PHE A 91 5.98 -15.01 -6.14
N ILE A 92 4.83 -15.38 -5.63
CA ILE A 92 4.69 -16.17 -4.42
C ILE A 92 3.88 -17.42 -4.76
N LYS A 93 4.42 -18.61 -4.49
CA LYS A 93 3.68 -19.84 -4.72
C LYS A 93 2.41 -19.85 -3.89
N ARG A 94 1.35 -20.44 -4.45
CA ARG A 94 0.08 -20.55 -3.73
C ARG A 94 0.21 -21.27 -2.39
N SER A 95 1.22 -22.11 -2.25
CA SER A 95 1.53 -22.84 -1.00
C SER A 95 2.34 -22.06 0.01
N GLU A 96 2.93 -20.92 -0.40
CA GLU A 96 3.73 -20.10 0.51
C GLU A 96 2.82 -19.14 1.31
N PRO A 97 3.19 -18.82 2.55
CA PRO A 97 2.44 -17.84 3.31
C PRO A 97 2.48 -16.47 2.65
N LEU A 98 1.32 -15.90 2.43
CA LEU A 98 1.15 -14.53 1.95
C LEU A 98 -0.01 -13.94 2.75
N GLU A 99 0.22 -12.80 3.35
CA GLU A 99 -0.79 -12.17 4.19
C GLU A 99 -1.11 -10.77 3.69
N ILE A 100 -2.33 -10.59 3.21
CA ILE A 100 -2.83 -9.27 2.84
C ILE A 100 -3.19 -8.55 4.14
N LYS A 101 -2.68 -7.34 4.31
CA LYS A 101 -2.90 -6.53 5.51
C LYS A 101 -3.96 -5.47 5.33
N GLY A 102 -4.05 -4.90 4.15
CA GLY A 102 -5.01 -3.83 3.92
C GLY A 102 -5.02 -3.35 2.50
N LYS A 103 -5.99 -2.48 2.24
CA LYS A 103 -6.18 -1.81 0.94
C LYS A 103 -5.98 -0.32 1.13
N VAL A 104 -5.40 0.33 0.14
CA VAL A 104 -5.12 1.77 0.20
C VAL A 104 -6.43 2.55 0.06
N VAL A 105 -6.67 3.47 0.98
CA VAL A 105 -7.81 4.38 0.93
C VAL A 105 -7.39 5.82 0.69
N MET A 106 -6.14 6.18 0.98
CA MET A 106 -5.66 7.54 0.81
C MET A 106 -4.14 7.57 0.77
N VAL A 107 -3.59 8.48 -0.02
CA VAL A 107 -2.16 8.78 -0.03
C VAL A 107 -1.97 10.22 0.42
N ILE A 108 -1.05 10.43 1.35
CA ILE A 108 -0.73 11.76 1.87
C ILE A 108 0.74 12.02 1.62
N ARG A 109 1.03 13.17 1.02
CA ARG A 109 2.40 13.61 0.78
C ARG A 109 2.61 14.97 1.42
N LYS A 110 3.65 15.06 2.23
CA LYS A 110 4.09 16.33 2.77
C LYS A 110 4.99 17.01 1.75
N MET A 111 4.68 18.22 1.44
CA MET A 111 5.47 19.02 0.51
C MET A 111 6.34 19.97 1.30
N GLU A 112 7.31 19.41 2.02
CA GLU A 112 8.27 20.22 2.77
C GLU A 112 9.23 20.88 1.81
N ARG A 113 9.43 22.16 1.98
CA ARG A 113 10.28 22.92 1.08
C ARG A 113 10.98 24.03 1.81
N PRO A 114 12.17 24.44 1.30
CA PRO A 114 12.82 25.63 1.80
C PRO A 114 11.94 26.85 1.65
N LEU A 115 12.13 27.84 2.53
CA LEU A 115 11.36 29.08 2.47
C LEU A 115 11.58 29.84 1.18
N ALA A 116 12.77 29.78 0.60
CA ALA A 116 13.08 30.43 -0.67
C ALA A 116 12.79 29.46 -1.81
N ALA A 117 11.57 29.42 -2.21
CA ALA A 117 11.17 28.54 -3.29
C ALA A 117 11.41 29.22 -4.64
#